data_34ae050a3a207d8c3a026698d78b63a9
#
_entry.id   34ae050a3a207d8c3a026698d78b63a9
#
_cell.length_a   1.000
_cell.length_b   1.000
_cell.length_c   1.000
_cell.angle_alpha   90.00
_cell.angle_beta   90.00
_cell.angle_gamma   90.00
#
_symmetry.space_group_name_H-M   'P 1'
#
loop_
_entity.id
_entity.type
_entity.pdbx_description
1 polymer ?
#
loop_
_entity_poly.entity_id
_entity_poly.type
_entity_poly.pdbx_seq_one_letter_code
_entity_poly.pdbx_strand_id
1 'polypeptide(L)'
;MSRAEAAAIFARLISEQKGEKISGKSSFNDVSQNEWYSDYIGYLSKYGIIKGYSNSTFRPDDNVSRAEFVAMTVRFNSLFNDVKKGSYTVKYTDVATNYWAYSDVAYAKHAGWLNGYADGTFKGDNAITRAEVVTVVNKATGRIADEGYINKNLSSLNKFTDLKNNSHWAFYAILSAANTIQCVNCPHID
;
A
#
# COMPACT_ATOMS: atom_id res chain seq x y z
N MET A 1 -8.56 0.98 -7.83
CA MET A 1 -7.45 0.02 -8.00
C MET A 1 -7.97 -1.37 -7.69
N SER A 2 -7.70 -2.33 -8.56
CA SER A 2 -8.13 -3.70 -8.36
C SER A 2 -7.23 -4.43 -7.34
N ARG A 3 -7.74 -5.56 -6.81
CA ARG A 3 -6.97 -6.43 -5.90
C ARG A 3 -5.77 -7.07 -6.62
N ALA A 4 -5.90 -7.36 -7.91
CA ALA A 4 -4.80 -7.86 -8.74
C ALA A 4 -3.69 -6.81 -8.92
N GLU A 5 -4.05 -5.54 -9.14
CA GLU A 5 -3.10 -4.43 -9.22
C GLU A 5 -2.35 -4.22 -7.89
N ALA A 6 -3.07 -4.30 -6.77
CA ALA A 6 -2.45 -4.23 -5.45
C ALA A 6 -1.48 -5.40 -5.22
N ALA A 7 -1.86 -6.62 -5.63
CA ALA A 7 -0.98 -7.78 -5.55
C ALA A 7 0.30 -7.57 -6.37
N ALA A 8 0.20 -7.04 -7.58
CA ALA A 8 1.37 -6.77 -8.42
C ALA A 8 2.34 -5.76 -7.78
N ILE A 9 1.83 -4.73 -7.08
CA ILE A 9 2.67 -3.76 -6.36
C ILE A 9 3.51 -4.46 -5.29
N PHE A 10 2.88 -5.19 -4.37
CA PHE A 10 3.61 -5.84 -3.28
C PHE A 10 4.53 -6.97 -3.76
N ALA A 11 4.15 -7.73 -4.78
CA ALA A 11 5.00 -8.76 -5.34
C ALA A 11 6.30 -8.18 -5.92
N ARG A 12 6.20 -7.06 -6.63
CA ARG A 12 7.38 -6.34 -7.17
C ARG A 12 8.26 -5.80 -6.05
N LEU A 13 7.68 -5.20 -5.02
CA LEU A 13 8.44 -4.70 -3.87
C LEU A 13 9.20 -5.82 -3.15
N ILE A 14 8.56 -6.98 -2.92
CA ILE A 14 9.22 -8.13 -2.28
C ILE A 14 10.32 -8.69 -3.18
N SER A 15 10.02 -8.87 -4.47
CA SER A 15 10.97 -9.37 -5.48
C SER A 15 12.23 -8.50 -5.53
N GLU A 16 12.07 -7.18 -5.56
CA GLU A 16 13.17 -6.21 -5.56
C GLU A 16 14.02 -6.32 -4.28
N GLN A 17 13.39 -6.33 -3.12
CA GLN A 17 14.10 -6.38 -1.83
C GLN A 17 14.79 -7.72 -1.58
N LYS A 18 14.24 -8.82 -2.08
CA LYS A 18 14.81 -10.16 -1.91
C LYS A 18 15.73 -10.60 -3.04
N GLY A 19 15.75 -9.89 -4.18
CA GLY A 19 16.44 -10.33 -5.39
C GLY A 19 15.84 -11.61 -5.99
N GLU A 20 14.57 -11.89 -5.75
CA GLU A 20 13.88 -13.10 -6.20
C GLU A 20 13.04 -12.85 -7.45
N LYS A 21 12.97 -13.83 -8.36
CA LYS A 21 12.03 -13.77 -9.49
C LYS A 21 10.60 -13.99 -9.00
N ILE A 22 9.67 -13.17 -9.50
CA ILE A 22 8.24 -13.37 -9.25
C ILE A 22 7.78 -14.61 -9.99
N SER A 23 7.36 -15.62 -9.23
CA SER A 23 6.75 -16.83 -9.75
C SER A 23 5.96 -17.52 -8.62
N GLY A 24 4.83 -18.09 -8.95
CA GLY A 24 4.02 -18.81 -7.98
C GLY A 24 2.74 -19.33 -8.60
N LYS A 25 2.26 -20.44 -8.09
CA LYS A 25 0.97 -20.99 -8.49
C LYS A 25 -0.08 -20.58 -7.48
N SER A 26 -1.12 -19.90 -7.94
CA SER A 26 -2.28 -19.57 -7.11
C SER A 26 -3.11 -20.81 -6.80
N SER A 27 -3.62 -20.89 -5.57
CA SER A 27 -4.60 -21.91 -5.14
C SER A 27 -6.04 -21.41 -5.17
N PHE A 28 -6.27 -20.15 -5.59
CA PHE A 28 -7.61 -19.59 -5.66
C PHE A 28 -8.35 -20.05 -6.91
N ASN A 29 -9.62 -20.41 -6.75
CA ASN A 29 -10.43 -21.01 -7.81
C ASN A 29 -10.74 -20.06 -8.97
N ASP A 30 -10.70 -18.76 -8.72
CA ASP A 30 -11.00 -17.68 -9.67
C ASP A 30 -9.74 -17.02 -10.25
N VAL A 31 -8.57 -17.63 -10.06
CA VAL A 31 -7.30 -17.15 -10.60
C VAL A 31 -6.76 -18.16 -11.63
N SER A 32 -7.05 -17.90 -12.90
CA SER A 32 -6.50 -18.69 -14.01
C SER A 32 -4.98 -18.51 -14.13
N GLN A 33 -4.26 -19.59 -14.43
CA GLN A 33 -2.80 -19.55 -14.58
C GLN A 33 -2.32 -18.73 -15.79
N ASN A 34 -3.20 -18.47 -16.75
CA ASN A 34 -2.89 -17.68 -17.96
C ASN A 34 -3.09 -16.17 -17.75
N GLU A 35 -3.63 -15.76 -16.60
CA GLU A 35 -3.87 -14.36 -16.32
C GLU A 35 -2.57 -13.65 -15.90
N TRP A 36 -2.42 -12.40 -16.31
CA TRP A 36 -1.23 -11.58 -16.06
C TRP A 36 -0.88 -11.45 -14.57
N TYR A 37 -1.88 -11.57 -13.69
CA TYR A 37 -1.74 -11.43 -12.24
C TYR A 37 -1.47 -12.77 -11.53
N SER A 38 -1.54 -13.90 -12.21
CA SER A 38 -1.48 -15.22 -11.58
C SER A 38 -0.19 -15.43 -10.78
N ASP A 39 0.96 -15.15 -11.38
CA ASP A 39 2.25 -15.29 -10.72
C ASP A 39 2.41 -14.35 -9.52
N TYR A 40 1.89 -13.12 -9.62
CA TYR A 40 1.92 -12.16 -8.50
C TYR A 40 1.10 -12.66 -7.31
N ILE A 41 -0.10 -13.17 -7.56
CA ILE A 41 -0.99 -13.71 -6.54
C ILE A 41 -0.37 -14.96 -5.89
N GLY A 42 0.14 -15.90 -6.70
CA GLY A 42 0.82 -17.09 -6.22
C GLY A 42 2.05 -16.74 -5.36
N TYR A 43 2.87 -15.81 -5.82
CA TYR A 43 4.05 -15.33 -5.10
C TYR A 43 3.70 -14.71 -3.75
N LEU A 44 2.68 -13.83 -3.70
CA LEU A 44 2.25 -13.21 -2.45
C LEU A 44 1.59 -14.19 -1.47
N SER A 45 0.89 -15.21 -1.98
CA SER A 45 0.32 -16.28 -1.16
C SER A 45 1.40 -17.04 -0.42
N LYS A 46 2.54 -17.34 -1.07
CA LYS A 46 3.72 -17.97 -0.47
C LYS A 46 4.23 -17.18 0.74
N TYR A 47 4.19 -15.84 0.68
CA TYR A 47 4.64 -14.97 1.76
C TYR A 47 3.53 -14.60 2.77
N GLY A 48 2.31 -15.10 2.59
CA GLY A 48 1.19 -14.79 3.49
C GLY A 48 0.72 -13.34 3.45
N ILE A 49 1.11 -12.57 2.41
CA ILE A 49 0.72 -11.16 2.26
C ILE A 49 -0.77 -11.05 1.96
N ILE A 50 -1.26 -11.90 1.08
CA ILE A 50 -2.66 -11.96 0.72
C ILE A 50 -3.33 -13.19 1.34
N LYS A 51 -4.61 -12.98 1.66
CA LYS A 51 -5.54 -14.04 2.04
C LYS A 51 -6.75 -13.90 1.14
N GLY A 52 -7.23 -15.00 0.60
CA GLY A 52 -8.50 -15.03 -0.14
C GLY A 52 -9.69 -14.95 0.80
N TYR A 53 -10.85 -15.13 0.22
CA TYR A 53 -12.11 -15.25 0.94
C TYR A 53 -12.37 -16.70 1.37
N SER A 54 -13.35 -16.90 2.27
CA SER A 54 -13.67 -18.21 2.83
C SER A 54 -14.13 -19.25 1.78
N ASN A 55 -14.56 -18.80 0.60
CA ASN A 55 -14.93 -19.66 -0.53
C ASN A 55 -13.75 -19.99 -1.47
N SER A 56 -12.53 -19.81 -1.02
CA SER A 56 -11.29 -20.04 -1.81
C SER A 56 -11.17 -19.18 -3.07
N THR A 57 -11.77 -17.98 -3.07
CA THR A 57 -11.61 -17.00 -4.14
C THR A 57 -10.67 -15.85 -3.73
N PHE A 58 -10.04 -15.19 -4.71
CA PHE A 58 -9.25 -13.98 -4.52
C PHE A 58 -9.99 -12.72 -4.97
N ARG A 59 -10.85 -12.83 -5.97
CA ARG A 59 -11.57 -11.73 -6.64
C ARG A 59 -10.64 -10.67 -7.20
N PRO A 60 -9.83 -11.03 -8.21
CA PRO A 60 -8.75 -10.18 -8.72
C PRO A 60 -9.23 -8.82 -9.26
N ASP A 61 -10.42 -8.78 -9.86
CA ASP A 61 -11.00 -7.60 -10.51
C ASP A 61 -11.77 -6.67 -9.56
N ASP A 62 -12.11 -7.16 -8.34
CA ASP A 62 -12.78 -6.34 -7.36
C ASP A 62 -11.84 -5.20 -6.89
N ASN A 63 -12.43 -4.07 -6.50
CA ASN A 63 -11.66 -3.01 -5.89
C ASN A 63 -11.09 -3.45 -4.54
N VAL A 64 -9.79 -3.21 -4.33
CA VAL A 64 -9.19 -3.43 -3.02
C VAL A 64 -9.68 -2.36 -2.03
N SER A 65 -10.16 -2.81 -0.87
CA SER A 65 -10.57 -1.89 0.18
C SER A 65 -9.37 -1.26 0.90
N ARG A 66 -9.60 -0.14 1.56
CA ARG A 66 -8.57 0.57 2.31
C ARG A 66 -8.03 -0.29 3.46
N ALA A 67 -8.88 -1.04 4.14
CA ALA A 67 -8.46 -1.97 5.18
C ALA A 67 -7.64 -3.15 4.63
N GLU A 68 -8.06 -3.73 3.51
CA GLU A 68 -7.30 -4.81 2.86
C GLU A 68 -5.91 -4.35 2.44
N PHE A 69 -5.81 -3.16 1.83
CA PHE A 69 -4.53 -2.62 1.40
C PHE A 69 -3.59 -2.34 2.59
N VAL A 70 -4.12 -1.77 3.67
CA VAL A 70 -3.35 -1.55 4.91
C VAL A 70 -2.89 -2.88 5.50
N ALA A 71 -3.74 -3.90 5.55
CA ALA A 71 -3.36 -5.22 6.04
C ALA A 71 -2.26 -5.87 5.19
N MET A 72 -2.32 -5.71 3.86
CA MET A 72 -1.24 -6.15 2.95
C MET A 72 0.06 -5.40 3.22
N THR A 73 0.00 -4.07 3.42
CA THR A 73 1.17 -3.23 3.73
C THR A 73 1.84 -3.65 5.04
N VAL A 74 1.05 -3.91 6.09
CA VAL A 74 1.58 -4.33 7.39
C VAL A 74 2.22 -5.72 7.31
N ARG A 75 1.61 -6.67 6.59
CA ARG A 75 2.19 -8.00 6.36
C ARG A 75 3.47 -7.93 5.52
N PHE A 76 3.49 -7.08 4.48
CA PHE A 76 4.70 -6.82 3.71
C PHE A 76 5.82 -6.30 4.61
N ASN A 77 5.54 -5.29 5.42
CA ASN A 77 6.55 -4.73 6.33
C ASN A 77 7.04 -5.76 7.35
N SER A 78 6.17 -6.67 7.80
CA SER A 78 6.54 -7.76 8.73
C SER A 78 7.52 -8.78 8.15
N LEU A 79 7.74 -8.81 6.85
CA LEU A 79 8.77 -9.68 6.24
C LEU A 79 10.19 -9.17 6.49
N PHE A 80 10.34 -7.87 6.75
CA PHE A 80 11.64 -7.20 6.79
C PHE A 80 11.90 -6.52 8.15
N ASN A 81 10.86 -6.32 8.97
CA ASN A 81 10.93 -5.59 10.22
C ASN A 81 10.16 -6.32 11.33
N ASP A 82 10.54 -6.08 12.59
CA ASP A 82 9.80 -6.58 13.75
C ASP A 82 8.54 -5.75 13.97
N VAL A 83 7.41 -6.23 13.48
CA VAL A 83 6.10 -5.59 13.57
C VAL A 83 5.35 -6.12 14.79
N LYS A 84 5.28 -5.32 15.85
CA LYS A 84 4.58 -5.66 17.09
C LYS A 84 3.08 -5.35 16.99
N LYS A 85 2.34 -6.18 16.26
CA LYS A 85 0.88 -6.09 16.20
C LYS A 85 0.27 -6.30 17.59
N GLY A 86 -0.83 -5.60 17.85
CA GLY A 86 -1.57 -5.70 19.12
C GLY A 86 -1.06 -4.81 20.25
N SER A 87 0.11 -4.17 20.07
CA SER A 87 0.66 -3.23 21.08
C SER A 87 0.10 -1.82 20.96
N TYR A 88 -0.65 -1.53 19.91
CA TYR A 88 -1.15 -0.18 19.61
C TYR A 88 -2.67 -0.14 19.57
N THR A 89 -3.21 1.04 19.87
CA THR A 89 -4.65 1.32 19.79
C THR A 89 -4.92 2.44 18.81
N VAL A 90 -6.12 2.43 18.24
CA VAL A 90 -6.60 3.49 17.35
C VAL A 90 -8.03 3.86 17.73
N LYS A 91 -8.36 5.13 17.56
CA LYS A 91 -9.69 5.67 17.84
C LYS A 91 -10.29 6.25 16.57
N TYR A 92 -10.84 5.38 15.72
CA TYR A 92 -11.71 5.77 14.61
C TYR A 92 -13.13 5.33 14.94
N THR A 93 -14.11 6.15 14.62
CA THR A 93 -15.52 5.90 14.97
C THR A 93 -16.10 4.66 14.30
N ASP A 94 -15.52 4.25 13.17
CA ASP A 94 -15.91 3.12 12.35
C ASP A 94 -14.96 1.90 12.46
N VAL A 95 -14.00 1.92 13.39
CA VAL A 95 -13.05 0.80 13.61
C VAL A 95 -13.15 0.33 15.06
N ALA A 96 -14.08 -0.57 15.30
CA ALA A 96 -14.25 -1.21 16.61
C ALA A 96 -13.07 -2.17 16.90
N THR A 97 -12.82 -2.46 18.18
CA THR A 97 -11.71 -3.36 18.60
C THR A 97 -11.81 -4.79 18.06
N ASN A 98 -13.01 -5.24 17.71
CA ASN A 98 -13.27 -6.53 17.07
C ASN A 98 -13.26 -6.46 15.53
N TYR A 99 -12.98 -5.30 14.93
CA TYR A 99 -12.84 -5.18 13.48
C TYR A 99 -11.66 -6.03 13.00
N TRP A 100 -11.85 -6.80 11.94
CA TRP A 100 -10.87 -7.77 11.45
C TRP A 100 -9.48 -7.18 11.16
N ALA A 101 -9.40 -5.91 10.76
CA ALA A 101 -8.16 -5.20 10.46
C ALA A 101 -7.70 -4.28 11.59
N TYR A 102 -8.35 -4.30 12.78
CA TYR A 102 -8.04 -3.37 13.87
C TYR A 102 -6.56 -3.26 14.19
N SER A 103 -5.88 -4.39 14.39
CA SER A 103 -4.46 -4.43 14.74
C SER A 103 -3.56 -3.88 13.62
N ASP A 104 -3.91 -4.15 12.37
CA ASP A 104 -3.16 -3.65 11.21
C ASP A 104 -3.36 -2.13 11.06
N VAL A 105 -4.59 -1.64 11.22
CA VAL A 105 -4.91 -0.19 11.17
C VAL A 105 -4.23 0.56 12.32
N ALA A 106 -4.26 0.00 13.54
CA ALA A 106 -3.63 0.60 14.71
C ALA A 106 -2.10 0.69 14.54
N TYR A 107 -1.47 -0.38 14.05
CA TYR A 107 -0.05 -0.36 13.74
C TYR A 107 0.30 0.66 12.66
N ALA A 108 -0.39 0.66 11.53
CA ALA A 108 -0.14 1.58 10.43
C ALA A 108 -0.34 3.06 10.81
N LYS A 109 -1.31 3.33 11.70
CA LYS A 109 -1.51 4.67 12.28
C LYS A 109 -0.35 5.07 13.18
N HIS A 110 0.08 4.18 14.09
CA HIS A 110 1.24 4.42 14.97
C HIS A 110 2.52 4.65 14.17
N ALA A 111 2.75 3.85 13.12
CA ALA A 111 3.89 4.00 12.21
C ALA A 111 3.81 5.24 11.30
N GLY A 112 2.77 6.06 11.41
CA GLY A 112 2.61 7.29 10.63
C GLY A 112 2.25 7.06 9.14
N TRP A 113 1.94 5.82 8.73
CA TRP A 113 1.68 5.50 7.33
C TRP A 113 0.34 6.02 6.81
N LEU A 114 -0.63 6.16 7.71
CA LEU A 114 -1.96 6.64 7.38
C LEU A 114 -2.52 7.62 8.42
N ASN A 115 -3.45 8.43 7.97
CA ASN A 115 -4.33 9.22 8.81
C ASN A 115 -5.79 8.83 8.53
N GLY A 116 -6.67 9.06 9.49
CA GLY A 116 -8.12 9.02 9.27
C GLY A 116 -8.60 10.26 8.52
N TYR A 117 -9.88 10.30 8.28
CA TYR A 117 -10.56 11.46 7.70
C TYR A 117 -10.89 12.50 8.78
N ALA A 118 -11.20 13.72 8.34
CA ALA A 118 -11.53 14.85 9.23
C ALA A 118 -12.80 14.58 10.08
N ASP A 119 -13.66 13.67 9.61
CA ASP A 119 -14.87 13.23 10.32
C ASP A 119 -14.60 12.18 11.42
N GLY A 120 -13.34 11.86 11.68
CA GLY A 120 -12.91 10.88 12.67
C GLY A 120 -13.04 9.42 12.24
N THR A 121 -13.32 9.17 10.96
CA THR A 121 -13.44 7.81 10.39
C THR A 121 -12.16 7.32 9.72
N PHE A 122 -12.04 6.01 9.52
CA PHE A 122 -11.01 5.36 8.70
C PHE A 122 -11.52 4.98 7.31
N LYS A 123 -12.81 4.67 7.17
CA LYS A 123 -13.48 4.19 5.95
C LYS A 123 -12.84 2.94 5.37
N GLY A 124 -12.66 1.93 6.23
CA GLY A 124 -11.93 0.70 5.91
C GLY A 124 -12.48 -0.09 4.73
N ASP A 125 -13.79 -0.11 4.55
CA ASP A 125 -14.48 -0.87 3.51
C ASP A 125 -14.58 -0.10 2.16
N ASN A 126 -14.23 1.19 2.14
CA ASN A 126 -14.19 1.94 0.89
C ASN A 126 -13.01 1.49 0.01
N ALA A 127 -13.21 1.54 -1.32
CA ALA A 127 -12.10 1.33 -2.25
C ALA A 127 -10.99 2.37 -2.01
N ILE A 128 -9.75 1.88 -1.87
CA ILE A 128 -8.61 2.79 -1.69
C ILE A 128 -8.30 3.52 -3.00
N THR A 129 -7.99 4.81 -2.91
CA THR A 129 -7.60 5.61 -4.06
C THR A 129 -6.11 5.40 -4.41
N ARG A 130 -5.72 5.67 -5.67
CA ARG A 130 -4.30 5.61 -6.09
C ARG A 130 -3.42 6.57 -5.28
N ALA A 131 -3.91 7.74 -4.95
CA ALA A 131 -3.21 8.73 -4.12
C ALA A 131 -2.91 8.20 -2.71
N GLU A 132 -3.88 7.55 -2.08
CA GLU A 132 -3.71 6.91 -0.77
C GLU A 132 -2.72 5.75 -0.83
N VAL A 133 -2.81 4.91 -1.88
CA VAL A 133 -1.86 3.81 -2.11
C VAL A 133 -0.42 4.30 -2.16
N VAL A 134 -0.14 5.28 -3.02
CA VAL A 134 1.22 5.83 -3.18
C VAL A 134 1.72 6.41 -1.86
N THR A 135 0.86 7.13 -1.14
CA THR A 135 1.24 7.73 0.15
C THR A 135 1.57 6.66 1.19
N VAL A 136 0.73 5.63 1.32
CA VAL A 136 0.95 4.52 2.27
C VAL A 136 2.21 3.74 1.91
N VAL A 137 2.41 3.39 0.64
CA VAL A 137 3.59 2.64 0.19
C VAL A 137 4.87 3.44 0.42
N ASN A 138 4.92 4.71 0.02
CA ASN A 138 6.10 5.56 0.23
C ASN A 138 6.48 5.60 1.72
N LYS A 139 5.52 5.85 2.60
CA LYS A 139 5.77 5.89 4.05
C LYS A 139 6.20 4.53 4.60
N ALA A 140 5.55 3.45 4.20
CA ALA A 140 5.88 2.10 4.67
C ALA A 140 7.24 1.60 4.19
N THR A 141 7.73 2.12 3.06
CA THR A 141 9.08 1.82 2.53
C THR A 141 10.14 2.85 2.92
N GLY A 142 9.79 3.82 3.78
CA GLY A 142 10.70 4.88 4.22
C GLY A 142 11.07 5.88 3.11
N ARG A 143 10.29 5.94 2.03
CA ARG A 143 10.54 6.87 0.93
C ARG A 143 9.96 8.24 1.27
N ILE A 144 10.82 9.23 1.36
CA ILE A 144 10.46 10.64 1.59
C ILE A 144 10.60 11.41 0.28
N ALA A 145 9.56 12.14 -0.11
CA ALA A 145 9.62 12.99 -1.30
C ALA A 145 10.56 14.19 -1.08
N ASP A 146 11.46 14.42 -2.01
CA ASP A 146 12.26 15.66 -2.03
C ASP A 146 11.43 16.78 -2.67
N GLU A 147 10.70 17.51 -1.85
CA GLU A 147 9.82 18.60 -2.31
C GLU A 147 10.62 19.73 -2.96
N GLY A 148 11.82 20.04 -2.45
CA GLY A 148 12.71 21.07 -3.01
C GLY A 148 13.15 20.71 -4.43
N TYR A 149 13.61 19.47 -4.62
CA TYR A 149 13.97 18.97 -5.94
C TYR A 149 12.78 18.96 -6.89
N ILE A 150 11.62 18.46 -6.44
CA ILE A 150 10.40 18.40 -7.24
C ILE A 150 9.98 19.80 -7.72
N ASN A 151 9.93 20.79 -6.82
CA ASN A 151 9.54 22.14 -7.16
C ASN A 151 10.51 22.78 -8.17
N LYS A 152 11.82 22.59 -7.99
CA LYS A 152 12.85 23.12 -8.88
C LYS A 152 12.82 22.51 -10.28
N ASN A 153 12.47 21.24 -10.40
CA ASN A 153 12.55 20.46 -11.64
C ASN A 153 11.17 20.13 -12.24
N LEU A 154 10.10 20.76 -11.77
CA LEU A 154 8.73 20.40 -12.11
C LEU A 154 8.44 20.33 -13.62
N SER A 155 9.12 21.14 -14.43
CA SER A 155 8.95 21.14 -15.90
C SER A 155 9.45 19.88 -16.59
N SER A 156 10.47 19.23 -16.03
CA SER A 156 11.14 18.04 -16.60
C SER A 156 10.63 16.70 -16.05
N LEU A 157 9.78 16.73 -15.02
CA LEU A 157 9.25 15.52 -14.41
C LEU A 157 8.09 14.92 -15.19
N ASN A 158 7.94 13.60 -15.14
CA ASN A 158 6.74 12.91 -15.59
C ASN A 158 5.55 13.33 -14.72
N LYS A 159 4.50 13.82 -15.36
CA LYS A 159 3.28 14.32 -14.71
C LYS A 159 2.06 13.54 -15.19
N PHE A 160 1.06 13.54 -14.37
CA PHE A 160 -0.27 13.05 -14.72
C PHE A 160 -1.17 14.24 -15.08
N THR A 161 -2.01 14.08 -16.08
CA THR A 161 -2.88 15.16 -16.60
C THR A 161 -3.92 15.63 -15.58
N ASP A 162 -4.30 14.76 -14.65
CA ASP A 162 -5.21 15.02 -13.54
C ASP A 162 -4.53 15.58 -12.28
N LEU A 163 -3.20 15.57 -12.23
CA LEU A 163 -2.39 16.16 -11.16
C LEU A 163 -1.93 17.56 -11.53
N LYS A 164 -2.85 18.53 -11.49
CA LYS A 164 -2.66 19.86 -12.09
C LYS A 164 -1.69 20.78 -11.34
N ASN A 165 -1.62 20.67 -10.01
CA ASN A 165 -0.80 21.56 -9.18
C ASN A 165 -0.52 20.96 -7.80
N ASN A 166 0.27 21.67 -6.99
CA ASN A 166 0.67 21.28 -5.65
C ASN A 166 -0.44 21.43 -4.58
N SER A 167 -1.65 21.81 -4.94
CA SER A 167 -2.79 21.85 -4.00
C SER A 167 -3.35 20.46 -3.68
N HIS A 168 -3.04 19.44 -4.50
CA HIS A 168 -3.45 18.08 -4.20
C HIS A 168 -2.59 17.53 -3.05
N TRP A 169 -3.21 17.05 -1.99
CA TRP A 169 -2.55 16.60 -0.76
C TRP A 169 -1.46 15.52 -0.96
N ALA A 170 -1.57 14.69 -2.00
CA ALA A 170 -0.58 13.66 -2.34
C ALA A 170 0.36 14.07 -3.48
N PHE A 171 0.42 15.34 -3.87
CA PHE A 171 1.17 15.82 -5.03
C PHE A 171 2.62 15.36 -5.02
N TYR A 172 3.33 15.65 -3.94
CA TYR A 172 4.76 15.29 -3.81
C TYR A 172 4.97 13.78 -3.73
N ALA A 173 4.09 13.06 -3.03
CA ALA A 173 4.17 11.60 -2.95
C ALA A 173 4.01 10.95 -4.33
N ILE A 174 3.06 11.43 -5.14
CA ILE A 174 2.80 10.92 -6.49
C ILE A 174 3.98 11.22 -7.41
N LEU A 175 4.49 12.45 -7.43
CA LEU A 175 5.63 12.83 -8.28
C LEU A 175 6.92 12.12 -7.87
N SER A 176 7.15 11.96 -6.57
CA SER A 176 8.27 11.19 -6.04
C SER A 176 8.24 9.74 -6.54
N ALA A 177 7.10 9.07 -6.45
CA ALA A 177 6.95 7.69 -6.90
C ALA A 177 7.09 7.57 -8.43
N ALA A 178 6.47 8.48 -9.20
CA ALA A 178 6.48 8.45 -10.67
C ALA A 178 7.85 8.72 -11.28
N ASN A 179 8.72 9.44 -10.57
CA ASN A 179 10.04 9.85 -11.06
C ASN A 179 11.20 9.26 -10.24
N THR A 180 10.91 8.31 -9.35
CA THR A 180 11.91 7.67 -8.47
C THR A 180 12.73 8.67 -7.65
N ILE A 181 12.11 9.79 -7.25
CA ILE A 181 12.74 10.86 -6.47
C ILE A 181 12.55 10.55 -4.99
N GLN A 182 13.63 10.51 -4.24
CA GLN A 182 13.59 10.43 -2.78
C GLN A 182 14.64 11.39 -2.17
N CYS A 183 14.33 11.92 -1.03
CA CYS A 183 15.26 12.74 -0.28
C CYS A 183 16.39 11.89 0.29
N VAL A 184 17.64 12.25 0.02
CA VAL A 184 18.82 11.53 0.50
C VAL A 184 19.28 12.03 1.89
N ASN A 185 18.97 13.27 2.25
CA ASN A 185 19.40 13.92 3.49
C ASN A 185 18.29 14.71 4.20
N CYS A 186 17.03 14.30 4.05
CA CYS A 186 15.96 14.94 4.81
C CYS A 186 16.04 14.55 6.29
N PRO A 187 15.89 15.52 7.21
CA PRO A 187 15.71 15.19 8.61
C PRO A 187 14.43 14.31 8.74
N HIS A 188 14.57 13.23 9.49
CA HIS A 188 13.38 12.43 9.88
C HIS A 188 12.44 13.39 10.60
N ILE A 189 11.25 13.57 10.06
CA ILE A 189 10.17 14.28 10.74
C ILE A 189 9.61 13.26 11.72
N ASP A 190 10.01 13.40 12.98
CA ASP A 190 9.47 12.64 14.13
C ASP A 190 7.96 12.93 14.32
#